data_29455624a285dc24eacf4604a13a5222
#
_entry.id   29455624a285dc24eacf4604a13a5222
#
_cell.length_a   1.000
_cell.length_b   1.000
_cell.length_c   1.000
_cell.angle_alpha   90.00
_cell.angle_beta   90.00
_cell.angle_gamma   90.00
#
_symmetry.space_group_name_H-M   'P 1'
#
loop_
_entity.id
_entity.type
_entity.pdbx_description
1 polymer ?
#
loop_
_entity_poly.entity_id
_entity_poly.type
_entity_poly.pdbx_seq_one_letter_code
_entity_poly.pdbx_strand_id
1 'polypeptide(L)' 'MRVKEIHTVISTNNWARYTIETFGHGIIYSIASYSELPARIKNAKVWIAYPVEISSCSVTHWKIKLCAGDGK' A
#
# COMPACT_ATOMS: atom_id res chain seq x y z
N MET A 1 -8.64 2.56 -9.17
CA MET A 1 -8.45 1.47 -8.20
C MET A 1 -8.04 2.05 -6.86
N ARG A 2 -8.61 1.55 -5.80
CA ARG A 2 -8.30 2.02 -4.44
C ARG A 2 -7.41 1.02 -3.72
N VAL A 3 -6.74 1.46 -2.67
CA VAL A 3 -5.83 0.60 -1.90
C VAL A 3 -6.54 -0.66 -1.40
N LYS A 4 -7.77 -0.53 -0.91
CA LYS A 4 -8.54 -1.68 -0.43
C LYS A 4 -8.81 -2.72 -1.50
N GLU A 5 -8.95 -2.30 -2.75
CA GLU A 5 -9.16 -3.21 -3.87
C GLU A 5 -7.88 -4.00 -4.19
N ILE A 6 -6.74 -3.33 -4.12
CA ILE A 6 -5.46 -4.00 -4.31
C ILE A 6 -5.25 -5.05 -3.22
N HIS A 7 -5.54 -4.69 -1.98
CA HIS A 7 -5.39 -5.63 -0.86
C HIS A 7 -6.27 -6.87 -1.06
N THR A 8 -7.49 -6.68 -1.54
CA THR A 8 -8.40 -7.80 -1.81
C THR A 8 -7.86 -8.75 -2.87
N VAL A 9 -7.18 -8.20 -3.89
CA VAL A 9 -6.66 -9.00 -5.01
C VAL A 9 -5.38 -9.73 -4.62
N ILE A 10 -4.46 -9.07 -3.92
CA ILE A 10 -3.12 -9.63 -3.69
C ILE A 10 -2.95 -10.35 -2.38
N SER A 11 -3.78 -10.05 -1.39
CA SER A 11 -3.61 -10.60 -0.05
C SER A 11 -4.61 -11.71 0.20
N THR A 12 -4.12 -12.94 0.18
CA THR A 12 -4.91 -14.09 0.59
C THR A 12 -4.67 -14.41 2.07
N ASN A 13 -3.78 -13.64 2.72
CA ASN A 13 -3.46 -13.82 4.13
C ASN A 13 -2.98 -12.47 4.71
N ASN A 14 -2.66 -12.46 5.99
CA ASN A 14 -2.27 -11.24 6.71
C ASN A 14 -0.79 -10.89 6.59
N TRP A 15 -0.09 -11.45 5.62
CA TRP A 15 1.36 -11.27 5.50
C TRP A 15 1.76 -10.13 4.56
N ALA A 16 0.80 -9.52 3.85
CA ALA A 16 1.10 -8.42 2.95
C ALA A 16 1.49 -7.16 3.74
N ARG A 17 2.55 -6.50 3.28
CA ARG A 17 3.02 -5.22 3.83
C ARG A 17 2.97 -4.17 2.75
N TYR A 18 2.73 -2.94 3.15
CA TYR A 18 2.57 -1.85 2.20
C TYR A 18 3.44 -0.66 2.56
N THR A 19 4.09 -0.11 1.56
CA THR A 19 4.74 1.20 1.65
C THR A 19 3.89 2.16 0.85
N ILE A 20 3.34 3.16 1.51
CA ILE A 20 2.41 4.11 0.89
C ILE A 20 3.13 5.43 0.67
N GLU A 21 3.15 5.87 -0.58
CA GLU A 21 3.75 7.15 -0.96
C GLU A 21 2.68 8.08 -1.51
N THR A 22 2.64 9.30 -1.01
CA THR A 22 1.71 10.32 -1.52
C THR A 22 2.42 11.24 -2.50
N PHE A 23 1.65 11.79 -3.43
CA PHE A 23 2.16 12.73 -4.39
C PHE A 23 2.50 14.04 -3.68
N GLY A 24 3.79 14.39 -3.67
CA GLY A 24 4.26 15.63 -3.06
C GLY A 24 4.68 15.54 -1.59
N HIS A 25 4.39 14.43 -0.90
CA HIS A 25 4.74 14.27 0.51
C HIS A 25 5.67 13.09 0.77
N GLY A 26 5.98 12.31 -0.24
CA GLY A 26 6.84 11.15 -0.09
C GLY A 26 6.17 9.99 0.66
N ILE A 27 6.99 9.16 1.26
CA ILE A 27 6.51 7.96 1.95
C ILE A 27 5.88 8.34 3.28
N ILE A 28 4.61 7.97 3.46
CA ILE A 28 3.88 8.25 4.70
C ILE A 28 3.67 6.99 5.55
N TYR A 29 3.74 5.81 4.94
CA TYR A 29 3.71 4.53 5.65
C TYR A 29 4.76 3.63 5.04
N SER A 30 5.62 3.06 5.87
CA SER A 30 6.71 2.20 5.41
C SER A 30 6.54 0.82 5.99
N ILE A 31 6.39 -0.17 5.11
CA ILE A 31 6.30 -1.59 5.49
C ILE A 31 5.22 -1.81 6.56
N ALA A 32 4.07 -1.20 6.34
CA ALA A 32 2.94 -1.28 7.26
C ALA A 32 1.99 -2.40 6.89
N SER A 33 1.37 -3.03 7.89
CA SER A 33 0.31 -3.99 7.63
C SER A 33 -0.96 -3.24 7.22
N TYR A 34 -1.85 -3.93 6.50
CA TYR A 34 -3.09 -3.30 6.05
C TYR A 34 -3.92 -2.77 7.22
N SER A 35 -3.92 -3.48 8.35
CA SER A 35 -4.68 -3.06 9.52
C SER A 35 -4.16 -1.76 10.15
N GLU A 36 -2.91 -1.39 9.87
CA GLU A 36 -2.33 -0.15 10.38
C GLU A 36 -2.72 1.06 9.52
N LEU A 37 -3.28 0.84 8.34
CA LEU A 37 -3.64 1.93 7.44
C LEU A 37 -5.00 2.51 7.86
N PRO A 38 -5.10 3.85 7.97
CA PRO A 38 -6.40 4.46 8.28
C PRO A 38 -7.35 4.37 7.08
N ALA A 39 -8.64 4.58 7.36
CA ALA A 39 -9.67 4.48 6.32
C ALA A 39 -9.41 5.40 5.14
N ARG A 40 -8.87 6.60 5.38
CA ARG A 40 -8.57 7.54 4.28
C ARG A 40 -7.54 6.97 3.31
N ILE A 41 -6.59 6.20 3.81
CA ILE A 41 -5.58 5.55 2.97
C ILE A 41 -6.17 4.34 2.26
N LYS A 42 -6.96 3.52 2.96
CA LYS A 42 -7.62 2.36 2.36
C LYS A 42 -8.53 2.74 1.21
N ASN A 43 -9.14 3.92 1.28
CA ASN A 43 -10.05 4.42 0.26
C ASN A 43 -9.37 5.32 -0.78
N ALA A 44 -8.08 5.60 -0.63
CA ALA A 44 -7.35 6.46 -1.55
C ALA A 44 -7.18 5.79 -2.91
N LYS A 45 -7.21 6.60 -3.96
CA LYS A 45 -7.00 6.12 -5.32
C LYS A 45 -5.52 5.86 -5.56
N VAL A 46 -5.25 4.76 -6.23
CA VAL A 46 -3.88 4.32 -6.52
C VAL A 46 -3.49 4.75 -7.93
N TRP A 47 -2.31 5.35 -8.04
CA TRP A 47 -1.72 5.67 -9.34
C TRP A 47 -0.88 4.51 -9.85
N ILE A 48 0.03 4.00 -9.02
CA ILE A 48 0.89 2.87 -9.37
C ILE A 48 1.04 1.97 -8.13
N ALA A 49 1.02 0.66 -8.36
CA ALA A 49 1.33 -0.32 -7.32
C ALA A 49 2.20 -1.42 -7.94
N TYR A 50 3.26 -1.80 -7.25
CA TYR A 50 4.13 -2.86 -7.73
C TYR A 50 4.75 -3.62 -6.55
N PRO A 51 5.04 -4.92 -6.75
CA PRO A 51 5.68 -5.71 -5.70
C PRO A 51 7.14 -5.30 -5.54
N VAL A 52 7.60 -5.32 -4.29
CA VAL A 52 9.00 -5.08 -3.97
C VAL A 52 9.52 -6.37 -3.34
N GLU A 53 10.61 -6.88 -3.89
CA GLU A 53 11.20 -8.11 -3.38
C GLU A 53 11.85 -7.86 -2.03
N ILE A 54 11.41 -8.65 -1.04
CA ILE A 54 12.09 -8.72 0.24
C ILE A 54 12.74 -10.08 0.30
N SER A 55 14.05 -10.10 0.18
CA SER A 55 14.82 -11.35 0.22
C SER A 55 14.61 -12.06 1.55
N SER A 56 14.49 -13.37 1.50
CA SER A 56 14.43 -14.30 2.63
C SER A 56 13.14 -14.26 3.47
N CYS A 57 12.11 -13.52 3.06
CA CYS A 57 10.85 -13.49 3.79
C CYS A 57 9.71 -14.01 2.93
N SER A 58 8.79 -14.72 3.55
CA SER A 58 7.54 -15.11 2.90
C SER A 58 6.53 -13.96 2.86
N VAL A 59 6.91 -12.78 3.33
CA VAL A 59 6.06 -11.60 3.38
C VAL A 59 6.05 -10.91 2.02
N THR A 60 4.87 -10.65 1.49
CA THR A 60 4.72 -9.88 0.26
C THR A 60 4.74 -8.40 0.59
N HIS A 61 5.66 -7.67 -0.03
CA HIS A 61 5.75 -6.22 0.14
C HIS A 61 5.35 -5.52 -1.14
N TRP A 62 4.41 -4.60 -1.05
CA TRP A 62 3.95 -3.81 -2.18
C TRP A 62 4.19 -2.34 -1.92
N LYS A 63 4.74 -1.67 -2.92
CA LYS A 63 4.87 -0.22 -2.90
C LYS A 63 3.72 0.38 -3.67
N ILE A 64 2.99 1.30 -3.03
CA ILE A 64 1.80 1.91 -3.61
C ILE A 64 2.00 3.42 -3.64
N LYS A 65 1.88 3.99 -4.84
CA LYS A 65 1.89 5.45 -5.02
C LYS A 65 0.46 5.91 -5.25
N LEU A 66 0.01 6.83 -4.44
CA LEU A 66 -1.35 7.34 -4.51
C LEU A 66 -1.46 8.44 -5.57
N CYS A 67 -2.68 8.63 -6.07
CA CYS A 67 -2.96 9.73 -6.99
C CYS A 67 -2.80 11.07 -6.29
N ALA A 68 -2.55 12.12 -7.07
CA ALA A 68 -2.44 13.47 -6.53
C ALA A 68 -3.73 13.85 -5.80
N GLY A 69 -3.58 14.39 -4.59
CA GLY A 69 -4.73 14.79 -3.78
C GLY A 69 -5.26 13.72 -2.85
N ASP A 70 -4.88 12.47 -3.04
CA ASP A 70 -5.33 11.38 -2.18
C ASP A 70 -4.34 11.10 -1.05
N GLY A 71 -4.83 10.54 0.04
CA GLY A 71 -4.00 10.16 1.18
C GLY A 71 -3.65 11.31 2.12
N LYS A 72 -4.28 12.43 1.96
CA LYS A 72 -4.07 13.59 2.83
C LYS A 72 -4.85 13.47 4.14
#